data_b4bb99cdef2b617833ffe5bc4f2521bc
#
_entry.id   b4bb99cdef2b617833ffe5bc4f2521bc
#
_cell.length_a   1.000
_cell.length_b   1.000
_cell.length_c   1.000
_cell.angle_alpha   90.00
_cell.angle_beta   90.00
_cell.angle_gamma   90.00
#
_symmetry.space_group_name_H-M   'P 1'
#
loop_
_entity.id
_entity.type
_entity.pdbx_description
1 polymer ?
#
loop_
_entity_poly.entity_id
_entity_poly.type
_entity_poly.pdbx_seq_one_letter_code
_entity_poly.pdbx_strand_id
1 'polypeptide(L)'
;ESPWVASASLQHNSYKVEGIEFHIWFQGECKPDWDRIINDFKAFTIEQIKDFEIFPVSEYHFINQILPYKAYHGVEHTASTVISLGPGEELMGDKMYESLLGVSSHELYHTWNVKQIRPKALLPYDYTKENYSRMGYLYEGVTTYMGDLYLKRSEVFSDQEFYKTQEENLQKHFHNGGRQNMSVA
;
A
#
# COMPACT_ATOMS: atom_id res chain seq x y z
N GLU A 1 11.08 11.30 7.50
CA GLU A 1 11.31 10.08 8.30
C GLU A 1 11.57 8.91 7.38
N SER A 2 12.62 8.14 7.68
CA SER A 2 12.96 6.94 6.93
C SER A 2 13.06 5.79 7.92
N PRO A 3 12.18 4.79 7.85
CA PRO A 3 12.36 3.55 8.59
C PRO A 3 13.63 2.85 8.11
N TRP A 4 14.23 2.06 8.96
CA TRP A 4 15.33 1.18 8.56
C TRP A 4 15.12 -0.21 9.15
N VAL A 5 15.56 -1.22 8.43
CA VAL A 5 15.46 -2.62 8.84
C VAL A 5 16.84 -3.27 8.71
N ALA A 6 17.23 -4.02 9.72
CA ALA A 6 18.43 -4.85 9.70
C ALA A 6 18.08 -6.29 10.06
N SER A 7 18.38 -7.22 9.18
CA SER A 7 18.12 -8.65 9.41
C SER A 7 19.10 -9.47 8.57
N ALA A 8 19.48 -10.64 9.10
CA ALA A 8 20.28 -11.61 8.35
C ALA A 8 19.46 -12.32 7.23
N SER A 9 18.14 -12.23 7.29
CA SER A 9 17.22 -12.87 6.32
C SER A 9 16.57 -11.89 5.33
N LEU A 10 17.15 -10.69 5.15
CA LEU A 10 16.66 -9.75 4.16
C LEU A 10 16.82 -10.28 2.74
N GLN A 11 15.72 -10.31 2.00
CA GLN A 11 15.70 -10.55 0.57
C GLN A 11 15.36 -9.23 -0.12
N HIS A 12 15.97 -8.97 -1.27
CA HIS A 12 15.83 -7.70 -1.97
C HIS A 12 15.82 -7.90 -3.48
N ASN A 13 14.96 -7.13 -4.13
CA ASN A 13 15.01 -6.90 -5.57
C ASN A 13 14.56 -5.46 -5.88
N SER A 14 14.78 -4.98 -7.11
CA SER A 14 14.38 -3.64 -7.53
C SER A 14 13.93 -3.60 -8.98
N TYR A 15 13.20 -2.53 -9.33
CA TYR A 15 12.82 -2.21 -10.71
C TYR A 15 12.87 -0.70 -10.93
N LYS A 16 12.84 -0.26 -12.19
CA LYS A 16 12.85 1.17 -12.56
C LYS A 16 11.62 1.55 -13.36
N VAL A 17 11.04 2.71 -13.01
CA VAL A 17 9.97 3.39 -13.76
C VAL A 17 10.31 4.86 -13.86
N GLU A 18 10.30 5.44 -15.07
CA GLU A 18 10.60 6.87 -15.33
C GLU A 18 11.90 7.38 -14.68
N GLY A 19 12.92 6.50 -14.61
CA GLY A 19 14.22 6.83 -14.01
C GLY A 19 14.28 6.71 -12.48
N ILE A 20 13.17 6.48 -11.82
CA ILE A 20 13.06 6.28 -10.36
C ILE A 20 13.29 4.82 -10.05
N GLU A 21 14.06 4.52 -9.01
CA GLU A 21 14.30 3.16 -8.54
C GLU A 21 13.35 2.78 -7.41
N PHE A 22 12.68 1.65 -7.56
CA PHE A 22 11.76 1.07 -6.59
C PHE A 22 12.36 -0.20 -6.04
N HIS A 23 12.52 -0.26 -4.73
CA HIS A 23 13.11 -1.39 -4.01
C HIS A 23 12.03 -2.18 -3.28
N ILE A 24 12.07 -3.49 -3.37
CA ILE A 24 11.21 -4.40 -2.62
C ILE A 24 12.07 -5.22 -1.68
N TRP A 25 11.78 -5.12 -0.40
CA TRP A 25 12.47 -5.83 0.67
C TRP A 25 11.50 -6.79 1.35
N PHE A 26 11.95 -8.01 1.60
CA PHE A 26 11.28 -8.94 2.49
C PHE A 26 12.19 -9.29 3.67
N GLN A 27 11.66 -9.11 4.88
CA GLN A 27 12.26 -9.53 6.14
C GLN A 27 11.36 -10.59 6.76
N GLY A 28 11.93 -11.74 7.11
CA GLY A 28 11.20 -12.91 7.58
C GLY A 28 11.29 -14.10 6.64
N GLU A 29 10.76 -15.23 7.08
CA GLU A 29 10.80 -16.47 6.29
C GLU A 29 9.70 -16.46 5.22
N CYS A 30 10.09 -16.39 3.95
CA CYS A 30 9.20 -16.46 2.81
C CYS A 30 9.95 -16.88 1.54
N LYS A 31 9.20 -17.24 0.50
CA LYS A 31 9.73 -17.60 -0.83
C LYS A 31 9.04 -16.75 -1.88
N PRO A 32 9.51 -15.52 -2.14
CA PRO A 32 8.93 -14.65 -3.15
C PRO A 32 9.20 -15.17 -4.56
N ASP A 33 8.19 -15.14 -5.41
CA ASP A 33 8.35 -15.24 -6.85
C ASP A 33 8.71 -13.85 -7.39
N TRP A 34 10.00 -13.59 -7.51
CA TRP A 34 10.52 -12.27 -7.87
C TRP A 34 10.08 -11.81 -9.25
N ASP A 35 9.98 -12.72 -10.23
CA ASP A 35 9.58 -12.35 -11.59
C ASP A 35 8.14 -11.86 -11.60
N ARG A 36 7.25 -12.58 -10.93
CA ARG A 36 5.84 -12.18 -10.79
C ARG A 36 5.71 -10.86 -10.01
N ILE A 37 6.36 -10.76 -8.85
CA ILE A 37 6.30 -9.56 -7.98
C ILE A 37 6.80 -8.32 -8.72
N ILE A 38 7.95 -8.40 -9.38
CA ILE A 38 8.53 -7.26 -10.12
C ILE A 38 7.62 -6.82 -11.26
N ASN A 39 7.07 -7.75 -12.02
CA ASN A 39 6.16 -7.43 -13.12
C ASN A 39 4.90 -6.71 -12.63
N ASP A 40 4.25 -7.24 -11.60
CA ASP A 40 3.00 -6.70 -11.08
C ASP A 40 3.21 -5.35 -10.39
N PHE A 41 4.27 -5.22 -9.56
CA PHE A 41 4.61 -3.95 -8.91
C PHE A 41 4.95 -2.86 -9.93
N LYS A 42 5.72 -3.20 -10.96
CA LYS A 42 6.05 -2.27 -12.02
C LYS A 42 4.80 -1.82 -12.79
N ALA A 43 3.86 -2.72 -13.05
CA ALA A 43 2.65 -2.43 -13.80
C ALA A 43 1.78 -1.39 -13.08
N PHE A 44 1.43 -1.60 -11.81
CA PHE A 44 0.60 -0.62 -11.09
C PHE A 44 1.36 0.69 -10.78
N THR A 45 2.67 0.63 -10.60
CA THR A 45 3.51 1.84 -10.41
C THR A 45 3.48 2.74 -11.65
N ILE A 46 3.58 2.16 -12.85
CA ILE A 46 3.48 2.89 -14.11
C ILE A 46 2.14 3.61 -14.20
N GLU A 47 1.04 2.91 -13.88
CA GLU A 47 -0.30 3.49 -13.97
C GLU A 47 -0.51 4.63 -12.96
N GLN A 48 0.03 4.50 -11.74
CA GLN A 48 -0.06 5.57 -10.74
C GLN A 48 0.75 6.81 -11.18
N ILE A 49 1.97 6.63 -11.66
CA ILE A 49 2.84 7.75 -12.08
C ILE A 49 2.23 8.50 -13.27
N LYS A 50 1.59 7.81 -14.22
CA LYS A 50 0.93 8.45 -15.37
C LYS A 50 -0.11 9.50 -14.95
N ASP A 51 -0.87 9.26 -13.90
CA ASP A 51 -1.94 10.18 -13.49
C ASP A 51 -1.40 11.42 -12.77
N PHE A 52 -0.23 11.34 -12.17
CA PHE A 52 0.39 12.44 -11.42
C PHE A 52 1.55 13.12 -12.18
N GLU A 53 2.07 12.51 -13.25
CA GLU A 53 3.18 12.98 -14.10
C GLU A 53 4.52 13.16 -13.35
N ILE A 54 4.51 13.29 -12.03
CA ILE A 54 5.68 13.52 -11.18
C ILE A 54 5.65 12.53 -10.00
N PHE A 55 6.76 11.82 -9.80
CA PHE A 55 6.99 11.08 -8.57
C PHE A 55 7.84 11.94 -7.63
N PRO A 56 7.39 12.21 -6.39
CA PRO A 56 7.99 13.27 -5.57
C PRO A 56 9.33 12.92 -4.91
N VAL A 57 9.83 11.69 -5.09
CA VAL A 57 11.10 11.23 -4.54
C VAL A 57 11.93 10.51 -5.61
N SER A 58 13.26 10.44 -5.42
CA SER A 58 14.20 9.84 -6.39
C SER A 58 14.29 8.31 -6.30
N GLU A 59 13.86 7.72 -5.19
CA GLU A 59 13.80 6.29 -4.95
C GLU A 59 12.68 5.98 -3.96
N TYR A 60 12.15 4.75 -3.97
CA TYR A 60 11.08 4.32 -3.08
C TYR A 60 11.30 2.89 -2.59
N HIS A 61 10.95 2.62 -1.32
CA HIS A 61 11.18 1.32 -0.70
C HIS A 61 9.87 0.72 -0.16
N PHE A 62 9.50 -0.45 -0.66
CA PHE A 62 8.51 -1.32 -0.06
C PHE A 62 9.21 -2.25 0.95
N ILE A 63 9.02 -2.02 2.24
CA ILE A 63 9.63 -2.78 3.32
C ILE A 63 8.60 -3.74 3.89
N ASN A 64 8.66 -5.00 3.48
CA ASN A 64 7.71 -6.02 3.88
C ASN A 64 8.26 -6.85 5.06
N GLN A 65 7.62 -6.72 6.22
CA GLN A 65 7.84 -7.57 7.38
C GLN A 65 6.91 -8.79 7.29
N ILE A 66 7.49 -9.95 7.04
CA ILE A 66 6.75 -11.20 6.95
C ILE A 66 6.75 -11.89 8.30
N LEU A 67 5.57 -11.95 8.90
CA LEU A 67 5.36 -12.50 10.23
C LEU A 67 4.98 -13.99 10.15
N PRO A 68 5.28 -14.80 11.19
CA PRO A 68 4.94 -16.22 11.21
C PRO A 68 3.45 -16.49 11.52
N TYR A 69 2.63 -15.46 11.58
CA TYR A 69 1.20 -15.52 11.89
C TYR A 69 0.43 -14.54 10.99
N LYS A 70 -0.89 -14.68 10.97
CA LYS A 70 -1.76 -13.82 10.16
C LYS A 70 -1.64 -12.35 10.56
N ALA A 71 -1.21 -11.53 9.63
CA ALA A 71 -1.06 -10.08 9.77
C ALA A 71 -1.43 -9.39 8.45
N TYR A 72 -1.93 -8.17 8.55
CA TYR A 72 -2.21 -7.28 7.44
C TYR A 72 -2.18 -5.84 7.95
N HIS A 73 -1.16 -5.09 7.59
CA HIS A 73 -1.03 -3.68 7.95
C HIS A 73 -0.03 -2.99 7.03
N GLY A 74 -0.25 -1.70 6.73
CA GLY A 74 0.68 -0.84 6.03
C GLY A 74 0.81 0.50 6.76
N VAL A 75 1.96 1.15 6.61
CA VAL A 75 2.20 2.51 7.12
C VAL A 75 3.05 3.26 6.10
N GLU A 76 2.46 4.31 5.59
CA GLU A 76 3.09 5.16 4.59
C GLU A 76 4.17 6.08 5.19
N HIS A 77 5.25 6.28 4.43
CA HIS A 77 6.34 7.22 4.71
C HIS A 77 6.65 8.05 3.46
N THR A 78 7.51 9.05 3.57
CA THR A 78 7.79 9.97 2.46
C THR A 78 8.39 9.29 1.23
N ALA A 79 9.33 8.36 1.44
CA ALA A 79 10.04 7.65 0.36
C ALA A 79 10.00 6.12 0.57
N SER A 80 9.06 5.64 1.36
CA SER A 80 8.94 4.22 1.66
C SER A 80 7.59 3.89 2.29
N THR A 81 7.31 2.61 2.38
CA THR A 81 6.24 2.06 3.22
C THR A 81 6.76 0.88 4.03
N VAL A 82 6.21 0.69 5.22
CA VAL A 82 6.40 -0.53 6.01
C VAL A 82 5.10 -1.33 6.00
N ILE A 83 5.19 -2.55 5.51
CA ILE A 83 4.04 -3.46 5.35
C ILE A 83 4.28 -4.69 6.24
N SER A 84 3.29 -5.08 7.01
CA SER A 84 3.31 -6.31 7.81
C SER A 84 2.28 -7.30 7.26
N LEU A 85 2.74 -8.45 6.83
CA LEU A 85 1.94 -9.54 6.25
C LEU A 85 2.34 -10.89 6.89
N GLY A 86 1.48 -11.91 6.75
CA GLY A 86 1.80 -13.26 7.21
C GLY A 86 0.60 -14.21 7.16
N PRO A 87 0.85 -15.53 7.24
CA PRO A 87 2.16 -16.17 7.35
C PRO A 87 2.93 -16.27 6.02
N GLY A 88 4.26 -16.32 6.08
CA GLY A 88 5.13 -16.24 4.90
C GLY A 88 5.04 -17.42 3.94
N GLU A 89 4.64 -18.60 4.40
CA GLU A 89 4.40 -19.78 3.56
C GLU A 89 3.25 -19.57 2.56
N GLU A 90 2.32 -18.66 2.89
CA GLU A 90 1.17 -18.33 2.03
C GLU A 90 1.46 -17.14 1.08
N LEU A 91 2.65 -16.53 1.12
CA LEU A 91 2.95 -15.27 0.43
C LEU A 91 2.56 -15.27 -1.04
N MET A 92 2.80 -16.37 -1.75
CA MET A 92 2.48 -16.50 -3.18
C MET A 92 1.13 -17.21 -3.42
N GLY A 93 0.38 -17.53 -2.37
CA GLY A 93 -1.00 -18.03 -2.48
C GLY A 93 -1.96 -16.89 -2.82
N ASP A 94 -3.02 -17.20 -3.56
CA ASP A 94 -3.91 -16.21 -4.19
C ASP A 94 -4.34 -15.08 -3.24
N LYS A 95 -4.89 -15.42 -2.07
CA LYS A 95 -5.37 -14.41 -1.10
C LYS A 95 -4.26 -13.57 -0.49
N MET A 96 -3.12 -14.17 -0.16
CA MET A 96 -2.01 -13.44 0.45
C MET A 96 -1.34 -12.56 -0.60
N TYR A 97 -1.23 -13.06 -1.82
CA TYR A 97 -0.66 -12.29 -2.91
C TYR A 97 -1.57 -11.12 -3.31
N GLU A 98 -2.89 -11.32 -3.42
CA GLU A 98 -3.87 -10.23 -3.56
C GLU A 98 -3.70 -9.18 -2.45
N SER A 99 -3.51 -9.62 -1.20
CA SER A 99 -3.27 -8.71 -0.06
C SER A 99 -1.96 -7.94 -0.18
N LEU A 100 -0.87 -8.58 -0.61
CA LEU A 100 0.41 -7.91 -0.86
C LEU A 100 0.26 -6.82 -1.93
N LEU A 101 -0.40 -7.13 -3.05
CA LEU A 101 -0.63 -6.18 -4.13
C LEU A 101 -1.52 -5.02 -3.68
N GLY A 102 -2.62 -5.33 -3.00
CA GLY A 102 -3.58 -4.34 -2.51
C GLY A 102 -2.95 -3.33 -1.57
N VAL A 103 -2.26 -3.81 -0.51
CA VAL A 103 -1.60 -2.92 0.43
C VAL A 103 -0.44 -2.15 -0.21
N SER A 104 0.34 -2.77 -1.09
CA SER A 104 1.47 -2.09 -1.74
C SER A 104 1.01 -0.98 -2.69
N SER A 105 -0.06 -1.19 -3.45
CA SER A 105 -0.64 -0.17 -4.33
C SER A 105 -1.28 0.97 -3.52
N HIS A 106 -1.96 0.66 -2.41
CA HIS A 106 -2.50 1.64 -1.48
C HIS A 106 -1.38 2.53 -0.88
N GLU A 107 -0.35 1.92 -0.34
CA GLU A 107 0.76 2.64 0.30
C GLU A 107 1.57 3.48 -0.70
N LEU A 108 1.73 3.01 -1.93
CA LEU A 108 2.38 3.80 -2.97
C LEU A 108 1.57 5.06 -3.29
N TYR A 109 0.24 4.97 -3.37
CA TYR A 109 -0.63 6.10 -3.63
C TYR A 109 -0.54 7.18 -2.54
N HIS A 110 -0.27 6.80 -1.30
CA HIS A 110 -0.01 7.74 -0.21
C HIS A 110 1.19 8.66 -0.46
N THR A 111 2.10 8.31 -1.35
CA THR A 111 3.20 9.21 -1.75
C THR A 111 2.67 10.57 -2.23
N TRP A 112 1.49 10.60 -2.84
CA TRP A 112 0.78 11.82 -3.21
C TRP A 112 -0.29 12.20 -2.19
N ASN A 113 -1.23 11.32 -1.92
CA ASN A 113 -2.35 11.50 -0.97
C ASN A 113 -2.10 10.61 0.26
N VAL A 114 -1.35 11.08 1.18
CA VAL A 114 -1.34 12.18 2.11
C VAL A 114 0.06 12.87 2.24
N LYS A 115 1.09 12.38 1.57
CA LYS A 115 2.44 12.94 1.79
C LYS A 115 2.64 14.29 1.08
N GLN A 116 1.98 14.52 -0.05
CA GLN A 116 2.00 15.81 -0.77
C GLN A 116 0.69 16.59 -0.58
N ILE A 117 -0.45 15.93 -0.78
CA ILE A 117 -1.79 16.50 -0.60
C ILE A 117 -2.23 16.22 0.83
N ARG A 118 -2.03 17.16 1.74
CA ARG A 118 -2.25 16.98 3.19
C ARG A 118 -3.41 17.80 3.71
N PRO A 119 -4.21 17.26 4.64
CA PRO A 119 -5.10 18.08 5.46
C PRO A 119 -4.33 19.10 6.27
N LYS A 120 -4.81 20.35 6.30
CA LYS A 120 -4.18 21.43 7.10
C LYS A 120 -4.02 21.05 8.59
N ALA A 121 -4.94 20.23 9.12
CA ALA A 121 -4.90 19.76 10.51
C ALA A 121 -3.68 18.85 10.81
N LEU A 122 -3.03 18.28 9.78
CA LEU A 122 -1.83 17.45 9.92
C LEU A 122 -0.53 18.23 9.67
N LEU A 123 -0.57 19.55 9.63
CA LEU A 123 0.60 20.40 9.39
C LEU A 123 0.67 21.57 10.40
N PRO A 124 1.79 21.72 11.14
CA PRO A 124 2.91 20.78 11.24
C PRO A 124 2.51 19.49 11.97
N TYR A 125 3.15 18.38 11.62
CA TYR A 125 2.93 17.11 12.31
C TYR A 125 3.62 17.13 13.67
N ASP A 126 2.88 16.83 14.74
CA ASP A 126 3.43 16.76 16.10
C ASP A 126 3.69 15.29 16.48
N TYR A 127 4.96 14.88 16.44
CA TYR A 127 5.39 13.51 16.74
C TYR A 127 5.34 13.14 18.23
N THR A 128 4.96 14.05 19.11
CA THR A 128 4.87 13.79 20.55
C THR A 128 3.49 13.33 21.01
N LYS A 129 2.50 13.39 20.12
CA LYS A 129 1.11 12.99 20.39
C LYS A 129 0.41 12.52 19.12
N GLU A 130 -0.77 11.94 19.30
CA GLU A 130 -1.67 11.62 18.19
C GLU A 130 -2.16 12.86 17.45
N ASN A 131 -2.15 12.81 16.12
CA ASN A 131 -2.63 13.89 15.27
C ASN A 131 -3.91 13.45 14.57
N TYR A 132 -5.03 14.08 14.86
CA TYR A 132 -6.32 13.75 14.31
C TYR A 132 -6.76 14.71 13.21
N SER A 133 -7.42 14.17 12.19
CA SER A 133 -8.05 14.94 11.14
C SER A 133 -9.42 14.35 10.80
N ARG A 134 -10.40 15.21 10.58
CA ARG A 134 -11.73 14.78 10.07
C ARG A 134 -11.71 14.39 8.61
N MET A 135 -10.57 14.53 7.93
CA MET A 135 -10.42 14.21 6.50
C MET A 135 -9.95 12.76 6.26
N GLY A 136 -9.95 11.90 7.30
CA GLY A 136 -9.53 10.51 7.21
C GLY A 136 -10.21 9.74 6.07
N TYR A 137 -11.50 9.97 5.86
CA TYR A 137 -12.24 9.36 4.77
C TYR A 137 -11.73 9.75 3.37
N LEU A 138 -11.08 10.90 3.22
CA LEU A 138 -10.45 11.30 1.95
C LEU A 138 -9.08 10.66 1.79
N TYR A 139 -8.17 10.83 2.76
CA TYR A 139 -6.82 10.32 2.56
C TYR A 139 -6.70 8.80 2.74
N GLU A 140 -7.66 8.13 3.43
CA GLU A 140 -7.71 6.67 3.50
C GLU A 140 -8.71 6.07 2.52
N GLY A 141 -9.94 6.60 2.49
CA GLY A 141 -11.00 6.05 1.64
C GLY A 141 -10.72 6.22 0.15
N VAL A 142 -10.26 7.39 -0.27
CA VAL A 142 -9.85 7.60 -1.68
C VAL A 142 -8.63 6.75 -2.01
N THR A 143 -7.63 6.67 -1.12
CA THR A 143 -6.43 5.86 -1.33
C THR A 143 -6.77 4.38 -1.47
N THR A 144 -7.68 3.85 -0.64
CA THR A 144 -8.14 2.46 -0.75
C THR A 144 -8.76 2.19 -2.13
N TYR A 145 -9.70 3.05 -2.56
CA TYR A 145 -10.33 2.90 -3.86
C TYR A 145 -9.34 3.04 -5.02
N MET A 146 -8.46 4.04 -4.97
CA MET A 146 -7.49 4.29 -6.04
C MET A 146 -6.42 3.20 -6.09
N GLY A 147 -5.96 2.67 -4.95
CA GLY A 147 -5.05 1.54 -4.91
C GLY A 147 -5.60 0.33 -5.68
N ASP A 148 -6.85 -0.04 -5.41
CA ASP A 148 -7.54 -1.13 -6.12
C ASP A 148 -7.75 -0.81 -7.61
N LEU A 149 -8.13 0.45 -7.93
CA LEU A 149 -8.36 0.88 -9.30
C LEU A 149 -7.09 0.82 -10.16
N TYR A 150 -5.93 1.16 -9.61
CA TYR A 150 -4.66 1.07 -10.33
C TYR A 150 -4.23 -0.37 -10.57
N LEU A 151 -4.51 -1.29 -9.66
CA LEU A 151 -4.31 -2.72 -9.90
C LEU A 151 -5.20 -3.22 -11.06
N LYS A 152 -6.43 -2.74 -11.14
CA LYS A 152 -7.33 -3.04 -12.25
C LYS A 152 -6.87 -2.40 -13.57
N ARG A 153 -6.48 -1.13 -13.57
CA ARG A 153 -6.03 -0.41 -14.78
C ARG A 153 -4.74 -0.96 -15.36
N SER A 154 -3.85 -1.46 -14.51
CA SER A 154 -2.61 -2.13 -14.90
C SER A 154 -2.79 -3.59 -15.31
N GLU A 155 -4.04 -4.11 -15.31
CA GLU A 155 -4.37 -5.50 -15.63
C GLU A 155 -3.78 -6.53 -14.64
N VAL A 156 -3.22 -6.09 -13.50
CA VAL A 156 -2.76 -6.95 -12.41
C VAL A 156 -3.96 -7.60 -11.72
N PHE A 157 -5.04 -6.84 -11.52
CA PHE A 157 -6.35 -7.39 -11.16
C PHE A 157 -7.26 -7.43 -12.39
N SER A 158 -7.94 -8.55 -12.56
CA SER A 158 -9.06 -8.67 -13.48
C SER A 158 -10.25 -7.81 -13.04
N ASP A 159 -11.20 -7.55 -13.94
CA ASP A 159 -12.47 -6.91 -13.60
C ASP A 159 -13.20 -7.65 -12.47
N GLN A 160 -13.16 -8.98 -12.48
CA GLN A 160 -13.82 -9.80 -11.47
C GLN A 160 -13.18 -9.62 -10.08
N GLU A 161 -11.85 -9.61 -9.98
CA GLU A 161 -11.13 -9.38 -8.73
C GLU A 161 -11.40 -7.97 -8.20
N PHE A 162 -11.36 -6.97 -9.07
CA PHE A 162 -11.68 -5.59 -8.68
C PHE A 162 -13.10 -5.46 -8.13
N TYR A 163 -14.12 -5.97 -8.87
CA TYR A 163 -15.51 -5.87 -8.39
C TYR A 163 -15.76 -6.68 -7.12
N LYS A 164 -15.12 -7.83 -6.95
CA LYS A 164 -15.17 -8.62 -5.72
C LYS A 164 -14.63 -7.80 -4.53
N THR A 165 -13.49 -7.15 -4.70
CA THR A 165 -12.90 -6.28 -3.65
C THR A 165 -13.84 -5.11 -3.32
N GLN A 166 -14.46 -4.47 -4.33
CA GLN A 166 -15.42 -3.41 -4.09
C GLN A 166 -16.68 -3.91 -3.37
N GLU A 167 -17.19 -5.09 -3.72
CA GLU A 167 -18.32 -5.72 -3.03
C GLU A 167 -17.98 -5.98 -1.55
N GLU A 168 -16.82 -6.55 -1.25
CA GLU A 168 -16.37 -6.79 0.12
C GLU A 168 -16.26 -5.49 0.92
N ASN A 169 -15.75 -4.41 0.33
CA ASN A 169 -15.68 -3.09 0.97
C ASN A 169 -17.08 -2.50 1.23
N LEU A 170 -18.00 -2.62 0.30
CA LEU A 170 -19.40 -2.22 0.49
C LEU A 170 -20.08 -3.04 1.58
N GLN A 171 -19.89 -4.36 1.62
CA GLN A 171 -20.43 -5.22 2.67
C GLN A 171 -19.91 -4.81 4.04
N LYS A 172 -18.59 -4.57 4.19
CA LYS A 172 -18.00 -4.06 5.43
C LYS A 172 -18.66 -2.74 5.85
N HIS A 173 -18.87 -1.82 4.91
CA HIS A 173 -19.53 -0.54 5.19
C HIS A 173 -20.98 -0.74 5.64
N PHE A 174 -21.78 -1.51 4.89
CA PHE A 174 -23.22 -1.68 5.19
C PHE A 174 -23.47 -2.47 6.47
N HIS A 175 -22.58 -3.40 6.83
CA HIS A 175 -22.71 -4.18 8.07
C HIS A 175 -22.06 -3.50 9.29
N ASN A 176 -21.35 -2.38 9.10
CA ASN A 176 -20.78 -1.62 10.21
C ASN A 176 -21.85 -0.77 10.88
N GLY A 177 -22.27 -1.14 12.11
CA GLY A 177 -23.23 -0.38 12.90
C GLY A 177 -22.77 1.04 13.25
N GLY A 178 -21.47 1.31 13.26
CA GLY A 178 -20.90 2.64 13.53
C GLY A 178 -21.40 3.72 12.56
N ARG A 179 -21.70 3.37 11.31
CA ARG A 179 -22.24 4.30 10.28
C ARG A 179 -23.58 4.95 10.65
N GLN A 180 -24.33 4.33 11.57
CA GLN A 180 -25.61 4.88 12.04
C GLN A 180 -25.45 5.83 13.23
N ASN A 181 -24.32 5.80 13.90
CA ASN A 181 -24.06 6.52 15.14
C ASN A 181 -22.99 7.62 14.99
N MET A 182 -22.18 7.57 13.94
CA MET A 182 -21.09 8.51 13.70
C MET A 182 -21.11 8.99 12.25
N SER A 183 -20.80 10.28 12.04
CA SER A 183 -20.53 10.81 10.71
C SER A 183 -19.14 10.35 10.22
N VAL A 184 -18.90 10.45 8.92
CA VAL A 184 -17.57 10.19 8.33
C VAL A 184 -16.58 11.33 8.58
N ALA A 185 -17.04 12.47 9.11
CA ALA A 185 -16.25 13.66 9.41
C ALA A 185 -16.62 14.27 10.77
#